data_3894893251f0fb0b12b0ef006c70b9a9
#
_entry.id   3894893251f0fb0b12b0ef006c70b9a9
#
_cell.length_a   1.000
_cell.length_b   1.000
_cell.length_c   1.000
_cell.angle_alpha   90.00
_cell.angle_beta   90.00
_cell.angle_gamma   90.00
#
_symmetry.space_group_name_H-M   'P 1'
#
loop_
_entity.id
_entity.type
_entity.pdbx_description
1 polymer ?
#
loop_
_entity_poly.entity_id
_entity_poly.type
_entity_poly.pdbx_seq_one_letter_code
_entity_poly.pdbx_strand_id
1 'polypeptide(L)'
;ILYTNENRNIKKVNTIKDTMIYDLCLAFKKKGCDVTLAASDLYKPSENENYPFSIIWMRTRFTKLFPPHTLPYCPEVKKIAKSGNFDLIITSEVFSLNSLKLALCTPKNLIVWQELGKHNRIFHGLASKFWYGIVAKTCFKKALIVARSVQAREFISKYCKNVSDTIIDHGVNIEKFTPCREKDNQFAISSQLISRKHIEKSIEAFAKYLNKYDDSAKLYIMGDGDKKENLRKLAKDLGAENNIIFTGKLGHDKLIEILKKSIAMLVYTEKDNNMVSIVESIALATPVITTDIPYNAGYIKAEKLGIVSNNWNEDDLRKLATSDEYINNCMNYRKYLPTEYKAEQFLKVKGLI
;
A
#
# COMPACT_ATOMS: atom_id res chain seq x y z
N ILE A 1 -5.90 15.90 7.85
CA ILE A 1 -5.68 14.88 6.81
C ILE A 1 -6.93 14.77 5.96
N LEU A 2 -6.80 14.72 4.64
CA LEU A 2 -7.91 14.60 3.70
C LEU A 2 -8.01 13.16 3.17
N TYR A 3 -9.19 12.54 3.28
CA TYR A 3 -9.48 11.20 2.80
C TYR A 3 -10.65 11.22 1.81
N THR A 4 -10.32 11.34 0.52
CA THR A 4 -11.32 11.49 -0.55
C THR A 4 -11.03 10.61 -1.77
N ASN A 5 -9.94 9.83 -1.74
CA ASN A 5 -9.57 8.96 -2.86
C ASN A 5 -10.26 7.62 -2.70
N GLU A 6 -11.10 7.28 -3.65
CA GLU A 6 -11.83 6.02 -3.67
C GLU A 6 -11.13 4.93 -4.48
N ASN A 7 -11.22 3.73 -3.96
CA ASN A 7 -11.02 2.54 -4.75
C ASN A 7 -12.34 2.17 -5.45
N ARG A 8 -12.26 1.76 -6.72
CA ARG A 8 -13.42 1.38 -7.58
C ARG A 8 -14.35 0.33 -6.98
N ASN A 9 -13.93 -0.37 -5.94
CA ASN A 9 -14.62 -1.49 -5.32
C ASN A 9 -15.07 -1.23 -3.89
N ILE A 10 -15.21 0.03 -3.47
CA ILE A 10 -15.69 0.29 -2.11
C ILE A 10 -17.16 -0.10 -2.02
N LYS A 11 -17.38 -1.30 -1.51
CA LYS A 11 -18.60 -1.66 -0.81
C LYS A 11 -18.67 -0.78 0.44
N LYS A 12 -19.88 -0.45 0.92
CA LYS A 12 -20.13 0.22 2.18
C LYS A 12 -19.04 -0.13 3.20
N VAL A 13 -18.35 0.87 3.69
CA VAL A 13 -17.26 0.70 4.66
C VAL A 13 -17.90 0.36 5.99
N ASN A 14 -17.59 -0.79 6.56
CA ASN A 14 -18.11 -1.15 7.88
C ASN A 14 -17.44 -0.32 8.98
N THR A 15 -16.16 -0.03 8.81
CA THR A 15 -15.37 0.82 9.73
C THR A 15 -14.21 1.48 8.99
N ILE A 16 -13.80 2.67 9.42
CA ILE A 16 -12.57 3.29 8.94
C ILE A 16 -11.35 2.88 9.78
N LYS A 17 -11.55 2.19 10.90
CA LYS A 17 -10.47 1.80 11.84
C LYS A 17 -9.47 0.81 11.23
N ASP A 18 -9.88 0.12 10.18
CA ASP A 18 -9.03 -0.82 9.43
C ASP A 18 -8.30 -0.15 8.25
N THR A 19 -8.37 1.17 8.13
CA THR A 19 -7.72 1.89 7.04
C THR A 19 -6.37 2.47 7.44
N MET A 20 -5.43 2.51 6.51
CA MET A 20 -4.12 3.17 6.71
C MET A 20 -4.26 4.65 7.09
N ILE A 21 -5.30 5.32 6.63
CA ILE A 21 -5.54 6.74 6.95
C ILE A 21 -5.91 6.90 8.41
N TYR A 22 -6.68 5.97 8.97
CA TYR A 22 -6.97 5.94 10.40
C TYR A 22 -5.70 5.76 11.23
N ASP A 23 -4.87 4.77 10.87
CA ASP A 23 -3.59 4.53 11.53
C ASP A 23 -2.65 5.76 11.42
N LEU A 24 -2.66 6.46 10.27
CA LEU A 24 -1.88 7.70 10.11
C LEU A 24 -2.40 8.82 11.02
N CYS A 25 -3.70 8.98 11.19
CA CYS A 25 -4.29 9.94 12.14
C CYS A 25 -3.88 9.62 13.57
N LEU A 26 -3.93 8.33 13.96
CA LEU A 26 -3.46 7.88 15.27
C LEU A 26 -1.97 8.17 15.48
N ALA A 27 -1.16 7.93 14.47
CA ALA A 27 0.29 8.17 14.52
C ALA A 27 0.61 9.66 14.76
N PHE A 28 -0.06 10.57 14.05
CA PHE A 28 0.09 12.01 14.31
C PHE A 28 -0.37 12.39 15.72
N LYS A 29 -1.47 11.81 16.20
CA LYS A 29 -1.93 12.04 17.58
C LYS A 29 -0.94 11.57 18.62
N LYS A 30 -0.35 10.38 18.44
CA LYS A 30 0.75 9.86 19.30
C LYS A 30 1.99 10.79 19.30
N LYS A 31 2.21 11.55 18.22
CA LYS A 31 3.26 12.58 18.13
C LYS A 31 2.84 13.94 18.72
N GLY A 32 1.72 14.02 19.42
CA GLY A 32 1.24 15.23 20.08
C GLY A 32 0.51 16.22 19.18
N CYS A 33 0.15 15.84 17.96
CA CYS A 33 -0.60 16.69 17.05
C CYS A 33 -2.10 16.68 17.38
N ASP A 34 -2.77 17.82 17.23
CA ASP A 34 -4.23 17.85 17.13
C ASP A 34 -4.65 17.49 15.71
N VAL A 35 -5.44 16.43 15.60
CA VAL A 35 -5.72 15.78 14.30
C VAL A 35 -7.18 15.94 13.91
N THR A 36 -7.41 16.47 12.71
CA THR A 36 -8.72 16.45 12.07
C THR A 36 -8.66 15.63 10.78
N LEU A 37 -9.49 14.59 10.67
CA LEU A 37 -9.71 13.83 9.45
C LEU A 37 -10.90 14.44 8.69
N ALA A 38 -10.66 15.00 7.52
CA ALA A 38 -11.71 15.44 6.60
C ALA A 38 -11.94 14.35 5.55
N ALA A 39 -13.03 13.62 5.67
CA ALA A 39 -13.31 12.44 4.85
C ALA A 39 -14.56 12.65 3.97
N SER A 40 -14.57 11.99 2.82
CA SER A 40 -15.78 11.86 1.99
C SER A 40 -16.88 11.14 2.75
N ASP A 41 -18.12 11.61 2.65
CA ASP A 41 -19.31 10.97 3.21
C ASP A 41 -19.55 9.55 2.66
N LEU A 42 -18.95 9.21 1.54
CA LEU A 42 -18.98 7.87 0.95
C LEU A 42 -18.24 6.81 1.80
N TYR A 43 -17.31 7.25 2.66
CA TYR A 43 -16.60 6.37 3.60
C TYR A 43 -17.24 6.33 4.98
N LYS A 44 -18.33 7.06 5.20
CA LYS A 44 -18.98 7.10 6.50
C LYS A 44 -19.56 5.71 6.82
N PRO A 45 -19.15 5.08 7.94
CA PRO A 45 -19.72 3.84 8.40
C PRO A 45 -21.23 3.93 8.62
N SER A 46 -21.91 2.77 8.52
CA SER A 46 -23.37 2.71 8.78
C SER A 46 -23.69 2.93 10.24
N GLU A 47 -22.79 2.52 11.12
CA GLU A 47 -22.91 2.65 12.58
C GLU A 47 -22.08 3.84 13.07
N ASN A 48 -22.52 4.46 14.15
CA ASN A 48 -21.77 5.52 14.78
C ASN A 48 -20.57 4.93 15.51
N GLU A 49 -19.38 5.40 15.16
CA GLU A 49 -18.13 5.00 15.79
C GLU A 49 -17.53 6.18 16.56
N ASN A 50 -16.88 5.87 17.67
CA ASN A 50 -16.06 6.83 18.41
C ASN A 50 -14.63 6.81 17.91
N TYR A 51 -14.05 8.00 17.73
CA TYR A 51 -12.69 8.18 17.24
C TYR A 51 -11.89 9.07 18.21
N PRO A 52 -10.59 8.80 18.40
CA PRO A 52 -9.76 9.59 19.31
C PRO A 52 -9.30 10.93 18.72
N PHE A 53 -9.78 11.31 17.55
CA PHE A 53 -9.53 12.56 16.84
C PHE A 53 -10.80 13.06 16.15
N SER A 54 -10.82 14.32 15.74
CA SER A 54 -11.98 14.91 15.07
C SER A 54 -12.15 14.39 13.65
N ILE A 55 -13.41 14.07 13.27
CA ILE A 55 -13.74 13.71 11.88
C ILE A 55 -14.79 14.66 11.34
N ILE A 56 -14.56 15.14 10.13
CA ILE A 56 -15.51 15.95 9.36
C ILE A 56 -15.92 15.17 8.11
N TRP A 57 -17.17 14.73 8.04
CA TRP A 57 -17.72 14.07 6.86
C TRP A 57 -18.17 15.11 5.85
N MET A 58 -17.49 15.16 4.70
CA MET A 58 -17.75 16.11 3.63
C MET A 58 -18.66 15.52 2.57
N ARG A 59 -19.64 16.29 2.11
CA ARG A 59 -20.48 15.86 1.00
C ARG A 59 -19.69 15.72 -0.28
N THR A 60 -19.80 14.57 -0.94
CA THR A 60 -19.10 14.28 -2.18
C THR A 60 -20.01 14.55 -3.38
N ARG A 61 -19.46 15.25 -4.39
CA ARG A 61 -20.13 15.57 -5.65
C ARG A 61 -19.39 14.95 -6.83
N PHE A 62 -20.07 14.88 -7.99
CA PHE A 62 -19.53 14.37 -9.27
C PHE A 62 -19.18 12.88 -9.29
N THR A 63 -19.70 12.09 -8.36
CA THR A 63 -19.46 10.64 -8.28
C THR A 63 -19.95 9.88 -9.51
N LYS A 64 -20.94 10.42 -10.26
CA LYS A 64 -21.51 9.80 -11.48
C LYS A 64 -20.89 10.31 -12.77
N LEU A 65 -20.23 11.48 -12.76
CA LEU A 65 -19.74 12.14 -13.98
C LEU A 65 -18.43 11.56 -14.51
N PHE A 66 -17.62 11.02 -13.63
CA PHE A 66 -16.33 10.43 -14.00
C PHE A 66 -16.31 8.97 -13.58
N PRO A 67 -16.29 8.04 -14.57
CA PRO A 67 -16.34 6.60 -14.26
C PRO A 67 -15.08 6.18 -13.51
N PRO A 68 -15.29 5.23 -12.64
CA PRO A 68 -15.98 5.36 -11.40
C PRO A 68 -15.05 6.05 -10.41
N HIS A 69 -15.48 7.17 -9.86
CA HIS A 69 -14.82 7.81 -8.70
C HIS A 69 -13.41 8.38 -8.90
N THR A 70 -13.08 8.81 -10.11
CA THR A 70 -11.71 9.27 -10.41
C THR A 70 -11.40 10.67 -9.86
N LEU A 71 -12.41 11.50 -9.67
CA LEU A 71 -12.25 12.87 -9.21
C LEU A 71 -13.41 13.26 -8.28
N PRO A 72 -13.58 12.58 -7.12
CA PRO A 72 -14.58 13.02 -6.14
C PRO A 72 -14.24 14.44 -5.71
N TYR A 73 -15.26 15.29 -5.62
CA TYR A 73 -15.11 16.67 -5.21
C TYR A 73 -15.91 16.96 -3.96
N CYS A 74 -15.24 17.46 -2.94
CA CYS A 74 -15.85 17.89 -1.69
C CYS A 74 -15.83 19.43 -1.59
N PRO A 75 -16.96 20.12 -1.84
CA PRO A 75 -17.00 21.59 -1.86
C PRO A 75 -16.52 22.25 -0.57
N GLU A 76 -16.75 21.59 0.57
CA GLU A 76 -16.42 22.07 1.90
C GLU A 76 -14.92 22.14 2.18
N VAL A 77 -14.08 21.42 1.41
CA VAL A 77 -12.63 21.32 1.65
C VAL A 77 -11.94 22.67 1.80
N LYS A 78 -12.35 23.67 1.00
CA LYS A 78 -11.79 25.02 1.08
C LYS A 78 -12.17 25.73 2.38
N LYS A 79 -13.44 25.60 2.81
CA LYS A 79 -13.94 26.23 4.04
C LYS A 79 -13.21 25.63 5.24
N ILE A 80 -13.13 24.29 5.31
CA ILE A 80 -12.46 23.57 6.39
C ILE A 80 -10.98 23.99 6.47
N ALA A 81 -10.26 23.97 5.33
CA ALA A 81 -8.85 24.30 5.29
C ALA A 81 -8.53 25.74 5.70
N LYS A 82 -9.47 26.69 5.48
CA LYS A 82 -9.30 28.11 5.86
C LYS A 82 -9.72 28.42 7.29
N SER A 83 -10.74 27.72 7.80
CA SER A 83 -11.29 27.98 9.14
C SER A 83 -10.51 27.27 10.25
N GLY A 84 -9.79 26.18 9.93
CA GLY A 84 -9.15 25.32 10.91
C GLY A 84 -7.75 25.75 11.38
N ASN A 85 -7.15 26.79 10.76
CA ASN A 85 -5.79 27.25 11.10
C ASN A 85 -4.76 26.13 11.24
N PHE A 86 -4.75 25.20 10.26
CA PHE A 86 -3.90 24.00 10.30
C PHE A 86 -2.43 24.33 9.92
N ASP A 87 -1.47 23.85 10.71
CA ASP A 87 -0.03 23.94 10.40
C ASP A 87 0.35 22.99 9.26
N LEU A 88 -0.34 21.87 9.15
CA LEU A 88 -0.12 20.84 8.13
C LEU A 88 -1.46 20.31 7.58
N ILE A 89 -1.58 20.31 6.26
CA ILE A 89 -2.67 19.68 5.51
C ILE A 89 -2.07 18.61 4.61
N ILE A 90 -2.49 17.36 4.76
CA ILE A 90 -2.07 16.27 3.90
C ILE A 90 -3.24 15.85 3.02
N THR A 91 -3.05 15.87 1.70
CA THR A 91 -3.98 15.36 0.71
C THR A 91 -3.30 14.33 -0.19
N SER A 92 -4.09 13.54 -0.90
CA SER A 92 -3.58 12.51 -1.79
C SER A 92 -3.77 12.92 -3.25
N GLU A 93 -2.76 12.66 -4.07
CA GLU A 93 -2.71 12.85 -5.51
C GLU A 93 -2.78 14.30 -6.02
N VAL A 94 -1.84 14.64 -6.88
CA VAL A 94 -1.87 15.89 -7.66
C VAL A 94 -3.04 15.88 -8.65
N PHE A 95 -3.38 14.71 -9.21
CA PHE A 95 -4.54 14.52 -10.08
C PHE A 95 -5.82 14.39 -9.24
N SER A 96 -6.19 15.46 -8.52
CA SER A 96 -7.36 15.54 -7.67
C SER A 96 -7.92 16.96 -7.63
N LEU A 97 -9.24 17.12 -7.76
CA LEU A 97 -9.92 18.43 -7.64
C LEU A 97 -9.80 19.01 -6.23
N ASN A 98 -9.82 18.16 -5.20
CA ASN A 98 -9.66 18.59 -3.81
C ASN A 98 -8.22 19.09 -3.58
N SER A 99 -7.21 18.37 -4.06
CA SER A 99 -5.81 18.81 -3.97
C SER A 99 -5.56 20.11 -4.72
N LEU A 100 -6.15 20.27 -5.92
CA LEU A 100 -6.09 21.53 -6.67
C LEU A 100 -6.69 22.68 -5.86
N LYS A 101 -7.85 22.48 -5.27
CA LYS A 101 -8.52 23.52 -4.45
C LYS A 101 -7.66 23.93 -3.27
N LEU A 102 -7.05 22.96 -2.59
CA LEU A 102 -6.13 23.20 -1.47
C LEU A 102 -4.84 23.92 -1.93
N ALA A 103 -4.25 23.51 -3.04
CA ALA A 103 -3.06 24.14 -3.59
C ALA A 103 -3.29 25.63 -3.94
N LEU A 104 -4.53 25.99 -4.32
CA LEU A 104 -4.90 27.36 -4.62
C LEU A 104 -5.21 28.20 -3.37
N CYS A 105 -5.63 27.61 -2.25
CA CYS A 105 -6.07 28.37 -1.08
C CYS A 105 -5.13 28.27 0.14
N THR A 106 -4.40 27.19 0.32
CA THR A 106 -3.51 26.96 1.47
C THR A 106 -2.18 26.29 1.06
N PRO A 107 -1.49 26.78 0.01
CA PRO A 107 -0.34 26.05 -0.56
C PRO A 107 0.85 25.92 0.40
N LYS A 108 1.03 26.88 1.34
CA LYS A 108 2.16 26.87 2.28
C LYS A 108 2.07 25.72 3.30
N ASN A 109 0.87 25.33 3.70
CA ASN A 109 0.63 24.30 4.71
C ASN A 109 0.28 22.95 4.09
N LEU A 110 0.30 22.84 2.77
CA LEU A 110 -0.12 21.68 2.02
C LEU A 110 1.05 20.75 1.68
N ILE A 111 0.87 19.48 2.01
CA ILE A 111 1.60 18.35 1.44
C ILE A 111 0.65 17.55 0.54
N VAL A 112 1.04 17.32 -0.70
CA VAL A 112 0.36 16.38 -1.60
C VAL A 112 1.13 15.07 -1.61
N TRP A 113 0.54 14.02 -1.07
CA TRP A 113 1.15 12.69 -0.97
C TRP A 113 0.84 11.88 -2.24
N GLN A 114 1.81 11.86 -3.17
CA GLN A 114 1.66 11.35 -4.53
C GLN A 114 2.01 9.88 -4.65
N GLU A 115 1.07 9.06 -5.12
CA GLU A 115 1.29 7.63 -5.39
C GLU A 115 1.45 7.34 -6.88
N LEU A 116 0.71 8.03 -7.75
CA LEU A 116 0.73 7.77 -9.18
C LEU A 116 2.12 8.05 -9.79
N GLY A 117 2.75 7.01 -10.33
CA GLY A 117 4.03 7.08 -11.04
C GLY A 117 3.90 7.14 -12.56
N LYS A 118 2.69 7.28 -13.10
CA LYS A 118 2.41 7.38 -14.54
C LYS A 118 1.04 8.01 -14.80
N HIS A 119 0.80 8.40 -16.06
CA HIS A 119 -0.53 8.85 -16.47
C HIS A 119 -1.59 7.77 -16.30
N ASN A 120 -2.77 8.16 -15.84
CA ASN A 120 -3.90 7.25 -15.85
C ASN A 120 -4.38 7.00 -17.30
N ARG A 121 -5.15 5.92 -17.50
CA ARG A 121 -5.63 5.55 -18.84
C ARG A 121 -6.99 6.16 -19.23
N ILE A 122 -7.52 7.07 -18.41
CA ILE A 122 -8.81 7.71 -18.67
C ILE A 122 -8.69 8.56 -19.94
N PHE A 123 -9.61 8.38 -20.88
CA PHE A 123 -9.56 8.99 -22.20
C PHE A 123 -8.16 8.81 -22.86
N HIS A 124 -7.66 7.58 -22.91
CA HIS A 124 -6.32 7.27 -23.44
C HIS A 124 -5.18 8.09 -22.80
N GLY A 125 -5.40 8.59 -21.59
CA GLY A 125 -4.42 9.38 -20.84
C GLY A 125 -4.42 10.87 -21.18
N LEU A 126 -5.24 11.36 -22.09
CA LEU A 126 -5.26 12.77 -22.51
C LEU A 126 -5.60 13.70 -21.34
N ALA A 127 -6.64 13.36 -20.56
CA ALA A 127 -7.03 14.16 -19.39
C ALA A 127 -5.87 14.28 -18.37
N SER A 128 -5.16 13.19 -18.12
CA SER A 128 -4.01 13.15 -17.24
C SER A 128 -2.84 13.95 -17.81
N LYS A 129 -2.53 13.81 -19.10
CA LYS A 129 -1.46 14.58 -19.75
C LYS A 129 -1.73 16.08 -19.70
N PHE A 130 -2.96 16.51 -19.99
CA PHE A 130 -3.37 17.91 -19.86
C PHE A 130 -3.23 18.41 -18.42
N TRP A 131 -3.76 17.63 -17.45
CA TRP A 131 -3.69 18.01 -16.05
C TRP A 131 -2.25 18.20 -15.56
N TYR A 132 -1.39 17.21 -15.77
CA TYR A 132 0.02 17.32 -15.35
C TYR A 132 0.78 18.36 -16.15
N GLY A 133 0.55 18.46 -17.47
CA GLY A 133 1.22 19.41 -18.35
C GLY A 133 0.92 20.89 -18.06
N ILE A 134 -0.32 21.20 -17.64
CA ILE A 134 -0.77 22.57 -17.40
C ILE A 134 -1.10 22.80 -15.93
N VAL A 135 -2.10 22.08 -15.39
CA VAL A 135 -2.64 22.37 -14.05
C VAL A 135 -1.61 22.10 -12.95
N ALA A 136 -0.91 20.98 -13.00
CA ALA A 136 0.11 20.65 -12.02
C ALA A 136 1.26 21.69 -12.06
N LYS A 137 1.76 22.01 -13.24
CA LYS A 137 2.84 22.99 -13.42
C LYS A 137 2.51 24.39 -12.93
N THR A 138 1.25 24.80 -13.03
CA THR A 138 0.84 26.18 -12.73
C THR A 138 0.31 26.32 -11.31
N CYS A 139 -0.59 25.43 -10.88
CA CYS A 139 -1.34 25.57 -9.64
C CYS A 139 -0.63 24.99 -8.40
N PHE A 140 0.27 24.01 -8.59
CA PHE A 140 0.96 23.36 -7.47
C PHE A 140 2.37 23.88 -7.17
N LYS A 141 2.75 25.01 -7.76
CA LYS A 141 4.11 25.59 -7.61
C LYS A 141 4.57 25.80 -6.16
N LYS A 142 3.64 26.11 -5.26
CA LYS A 142 3.92 26.42 -3.85
C LYS A 142 3.58 25.28 -2.90
N ALA A 143 2.85 24.27 -3.35
CA ALA A 143 2.53 23.10 -2.55
C ALA A 143 3.74 22.15 -2.53
N LEU A 144 4.04 21.59 -1.36
CA LEU A 144 5.07 20.55 -1.25
C LEU A 144 4.48 19.21 -1.69
N ILE A 145 5.18 18.53 -2.59
CA ILE A 145 4.78 17.20 -3.04
C ILE A 145 5.74 16.19 -2.47
N VAL A 146 5.20 15.17 -1.80
CA VAL A 146 5.94 14.06 -1.23
C VAL A 146 5.51 12.79 -1.94
N ALA A 147 6.43 12.09 -2.57
CA ALA A 147 6.13 10.87 -3.30
C ALA A 147 6.11 9.64 -2.38
N ARG A 148 5.29 8.64 -2.74
CA ARG A 148 5.24 7.34 -2.06
C ARG A 148 6.22 6.31 -2.62
N SER A 149 6.87 6.62 -3.75
CA SER A 149 7.85 5.74 -4.40
C SER A 149 8.80 6.55 -5.28
N VAL A 150 9.95 5.95 -5.64
CA VAL A 150 10.91 6.55 -6.59
C VAL A 150 10.22 6.84 -7.91
N GLN A 151 9.45 5.89 -8.46
CA GLN A 151 8.71 6.07 -9.71
C GLN A 151 7.72 7.24 -9.65
N ALA A 152 7.01 7.39 -8.53
CA ALA A 152 6.09 8.51 -8.34
C ALA A 152 6.85 9.84 -8.26
N ARG A 153 8.03 9.87 -7.59
CA ARG A 153 8.89 11.04 -7.52
C ARG A 153 9.42 11.43 -8.91
N GLU A 154 9.99 10.50 -9.64
CA GLU A 154 10.49 10.74 -11.00
C GLU A 154 9.40 11.21 -11.95
N PHE A 155 8.20 10.64 -11.84
CA PHE A 155 7.06 11.06 -12.65
C PHE A 155 6.64 12.49 -12.33
N ILE A 156 6.41 12.81 -11.04
CA ILE A 156 5.86 14.10 -10.66
C ILE A 156 6.88 15.24 -10.80
N SER A 157 8.18 14.97 -10.66
CA SER A 157 9.24 15.94 -10.83
C SER A 157 9.35 16.50 -12.25
N LYS A 158 8.79 15.80 -13.24
CA LYS A 158 8.67 16.31 -14.62
C LYS A 158 7.68 17.49 -14.73
N TYR A 159 6.78 17.64 -13.78
CA TYR A 159 5.66 18.59 -13.82
C TYR A 159 5.67 19.60 -12.67
N CYS A 160 6.13 19.21 -11.50
CA CYS A 160 6.15 20.05 -10.31
C CYS A 160 7.58 20.28 -9.86
N LYS A 161 7.91 21.52 -9.43
CA LYS A 161 9.26 21.89 -8.99
C LYS A 161 9.49 21.66 -7.50
N ASN A 162 8.44 21.82 -6.68
CA ASN A 162 8.53 21.67 -5.23
C ASN A 162 8.20 20.24 -4.80
N VAL A 163 9.10 19.32 -5.15
CA VAL A 163 9.00 17.89 -4.84
C VAL A 163 10.08 17.54 -3.82
N SER A 164 9.70 16.90 -2.72
CA SER A 164 10.63 16.44 -1.69
C SER A 164 11.55 15.33 -2.21
N ASP A 165 12.80 15.35 -1.77
CA ASP A 165 13.71 14.22 -1.98
C ASP A 165 13.36 13.03 -1.07
N THR A 166 12.72 13.30 0.06
CA THR A 166 12.24 12.27 0.97
C THR A 166 11.02 11.57 0.37
N ILE A 167 11.11 10.25 0.26
CA ILE A 167 9.99 9.38 -0.10
C ILE A 167 9.35 8.90 1.19
N ILE A 168 8.03 9.08 1.30
CA ILE A 168 7.25 8.58 2.44
C ILE A 168 6.25 7.56 1.88
N ASP A 169 6.57 6.29 2.05
CA ASP A 169 5.72 5.18 1.65
C ASP A 169 4.66 4.85 2.72
N HIS A 170 3.95 3.74 2.54
CA HIS A 170 2.96 3.28 3.51
C HIS A 170 3.64 2.71 4.76
N GLY A 171 3.16 3.14 5.91
CA GLY A 171 3.47 2.51 7.19
C GLY A 171 2.40 1.48 7.59
N VAL A 172 2.68 0.74 8.64
CA VAL A 172 1.73 -0.18 9.28
C VAL A 172 1.61 0.14 10.77
N ASN A 173 0.48 -0.17 11.37
CA ASN A 173 0.35 -0.16 12.82
C ASN A 173 1.12 -1.36 13.37
N ILE A 174 2.38 -1.14 13.76
CA ILE A 174 3.32 -2.20 14.14
C ILE A 174 2.85 -3.01 15.36
N GLU A 175 1.98 -2.46 16.19
CA GLU A 175 1.43 -3.13 17.37
C GLU A 175 0.54 -4.34 16.98
N LYS A 176 -0.06 -4.30 15.77
CA LYS A 176 -0.85 -5.41 15.21
C LYS A 176 0.02 -6.56 14.69
N PHE A 177 1.33 -6.37 14.54
CA PHE A 177 2.25 -7.30 13.89
C PHE A 177 3.33 -7.79 14.85
N THR A 178 2.99 -8.75 15.69
CA THR A 178 3.98 -9.42 16.57
C THR A 178 4.89 -10.32 15.71
N PRO A 179 6.19 -10.04 15.62
CA PRO A 179 7.10 -10.83 14.79
C PRO A 179 7.31 -12.24 15.35
N CYS A 180 7.60 -13.18 14.47
CA CYS A 180 7.91 -14.55 14.84
C CYS A 180 9.20 -15.01 14.13
N ARG A 181 10.18 -15.51 14.89
CA ARG A 181 11.42 -16.09 14.34
C ARG A 181 11.22 -17.56 13.93
N GLU A 182 10.44 -18.28 14.72
CA GLU A 182 10.14 -19.68 14.45
C GLU A 182 9.14 -19.79 13.32
N LYS A 183 9.56 -20.44 12.26
CA LYS A 183 8.75 -20.64 11.05
C LYS A 183 8.32 -22.10 10.95
N ASP A 184 7.08 -22.30 10.59
CA ASP A 184 6.57 -23.62 10.21
C ASP A 184 7.04 -23.91 8.78
N ASN A 185 7.05 -25.17 8.37
CA ASN A 185 7.43 -25.60 7.04
C ASN A 185 6.38 -25.20 6.00
N GLN A 186 6.21 -23.88 5.81
CA GLN A 186 5.20 -23.33 4.92
C GLN A 186 5.63 -22.01 4.26
N PHE A 187 5.07 -21.77 3.08
CA PHE A 187 5.13 -20.53 2.34
C PHE A 187 3.73 -19.92 2.24
N ALA A 188 3.66 -18.62 1.95
CA ALA A 188 2.39 -17.92 1.84
C ALA A 188 2.32 -17.00 0.62
N ILE A 189 1.11 -16.88 0.05
CA ILE A 189 0.75 -15.86 -0.94
C ILE A 189 -0.44 -15.10 -0.38
N SER A 190 -0.33 -13.77 -0.29
CA SER A 190 -1.44 -12.88 0.07
C SER A 190 -1.74 -11.95 -1.10
N SER A 191 -2.74 -12.29 -1.92
CA SER A 191 -3.02 -11.56 -3.16
C SER A 191 -4.43 -11.79 -3.70
N GLN A 192 -4.90 -10.87 -4.56
CA GLN A 192 -6.02 -11.14 -5.46
C GLN A 192 -5.59 -12.17 -6.52
N LEU A 193 -6.41 -13.17 -6.79
CA LEU A 193 -6.13 -14.22 -7.78
C LEU A 193 -6.55 -13.77 -9.18
N ILE A 194 -5.77 -12.85 -9.76
CA ILE A 194 -5.99 -12.22 -11.07
C ILE A 194 -4.73 -12.28 -11.93
N SER A 195 -4.88 -12.19 -13.27
CA SER A 195 -3.80 -12.42 -14.24
C SER A 195 -2.51 -11.66 -13.94
N ARG A 196 -2.57 -10.36 -13.61
CA ARG A 196 -1.36 -9.54 -13.38
C ARG A 196 -0.53 -9.94 -12.14
N LYS A 197 -1.05 -10.84 -11.30
CA LYS A 197 -0.39 -11.34 -10.09
C LYS A 197 0.38 -12.64 -10.30
N HIS A 198 0.27 -13.23 -11.48
CA HIS A 198 1.05 -14.41 -11.91
C HIS A 198 1.25 -15.47 -10.83
N ILE A 199 0.16 -15.80 -10.09
CA ILE A 199 0.21 -16.82 -9.01
C ILE A 199 0.65 -18.17 -9.56
N GLU A 200 0.35 -18.46 -10.83
CA GLU A 200 0.80 -19.66 -11.54
C GLU A 200 2.32 -19.84 -11.47
N LYS A 201 3.11 -18.77 -11.58
CA LYS A 201 4.58 -18.84 -11.48
C LYS A 201 5.03 -19.26 -10.10
N SER A 202 4.34 -18.77 -9.06
CA SER A 202 4.64 -19.16 -7.68
C SER A 202 4.27 -20.62 -7.41
N ILE A 203 3.16 -21.12 -7.98
CA ILE A 203 2.76 -22.53 -7.89
C ILE A 203 3.77 -23.43 -8.61
N GLU A 204 4.19 -23.05 -9.83
CA GLU A 204 5.21 -23.80 -10.59
C GLU A 204 6.53 -23.92 -9.82
N ALA A 205 7.02 -22.83 -9.26
CA ALA A 205 8.25 -22.84 -8.46
C ALA A 205 8.10 -23.66 -7.18
N PHE A 206 6.96 -23.57 -6.51
CA PHE A 206 6.70 -24.35 -5.30
C PHE A 206 6.55 -25.84 -5.59
N ALA A 207 5.88 -26.25 -6.67
CA ALA A 207 5.79 -27.65 -7.06
C ALA A 207 7.18 -28.26 -7.36
N LYS A 208 8.07 -27.51 -8.02
CA LYS A 208 9.47 -27.93 -8.21
C LYS A 208 10.23 -28.01 -6.88
N TYR A 209 9.96 -27.09 -5.94
CA TYR A 209 10.54 -27.12 -4.60
C TYR A 209 10.15 -28.40 -3.85
N LEU A 210 8.86 -28.81 -3.89
CA LEU A 210 8.40 -30.08 -3.31
C LEU A 210 9.16 -31.28 -3.88
N ASN A 211 9.29 -31.35 -5.19
CA ASN A 211 9.92 -32.48 -5.85
C ASN A 211 11.44 -32.54 -5.63
N LYS A 212 12.09 -31.41 -5.45
CA LYS A 212 13.56 -31.33 -5.41
C LYS A 212 14.12 -31.30 -4.00
N TYR A 213 13.38 -30.68 -3.05
CA TYR A 213 13.94 -30.34 -1.75
C TYR A 213 13.12 -30.84 -0.55
N ASP A 214 11.82 -30.67 -0.55
CA ASP A 214 11.00 -30.98 0.62
C ASP A 214 9.52 -31.19 0.26
N ASP A 215 9.09 -32.43 0.19
CA ASP A 215 7.74 -32.86 -0.16
C ASP A 215 6.70 -32.61 0.95
N SER A 216 7.16 -32.29 2.17
CA SER A 216 6.28 -32.00 3.32
C SER A 216 5.84 -30.53 3.41
N ALA A 217 6.51 -29.62 2.72
CA ALA A 217 6.22 -28.20 2.76
C ALA A 217 4.79 -27.87 2.31
N LYS A 218 4.22 -26.77 2.83
CA LYS A 218 2.88 -26.29 2.48
C LYS A 218 2.96 -24.90 1.84
N LEU A 219 2.02 -24.62 0.92
CA LEU A 219 1.81 -23.29 0.37
C LEU A 219 0.38 -22.82 0.65
N TYR A 220 0.25 -21.75 1.41
CA TYR A 220 -1.05 -21.12 1.68
C TYR A 220 -1.30 -19.99 0.68
N ILE A 221 -2.39 -20.09 -0.09
CA ILE A 221 -2.83 -19.06 -1.04
C ILE A 221 -4.05 -18.37 -0.44
N MET A 222 -3.80 -17.17 0.12
CA MET A 222 -4.79 -16.33 0.80
C MET A 222 -5.29 -15.25 -0.15
N GLY A 223 -6.51 -15.40 -0.60
CA GLY A 223 -7.17 -14.46 -1.52
C GLY A 223 -8.22 -15.12 -2.37
N ASP A 224 -8.84 -14.30 -3.23
CA ASP A 224 -9.87 -14.76 -4.17
C ASP A 224 -9.77 -13.98 -5.49
N GLY A 225 -10.34 -14.51 -6.55
CA GLY A 225 -10.34 -13.90 -7.88
C GLY A 225 -10.73 -14.86 -8.99
N ASP A 226 -10.84 -14.32 -10.19
CA ASP A 226 -11.29 -15.02 -11.41
C ASP A 226 -10.37 -16.18 -11.84
N LYS A 227 -9.12 -16.21 -11.37
CA LYS A 227 -8.14 -17.26 -11.69
C LYS A 227 -8.16 -18.47 -10.76
N LYS A 228 -8.93 -18.44 -9.68
CA LYS A 228 -8.89 -19.45 -8.61
C LYS A 228 -9.00 -20.88 -9.11
N GLU A 229 -10.00 -21.18 -9.97
CA GLU A 229 -10.21 -22.53 -10.47
C GLU A 229 -9.10 -22.99 -11.41
N ASN A 230 -8.56 -22.08 -12.24
CA ASN A 230 -7.41 -22.39 -13.10
C ASN A 230 -6.16 -22.71 -12.27
N LEU A 231 -5.94 -21.97 -11.16
CA LEU A 231 -4.81 -22.22 -10.26
C LEU A 231 -4.95 -23.53 -9.49
N ARG A 232 -6.16 -23.91 -9.10
CA ARG A 232 -6.43 -25.24 -8.50
C ARG A 232 -6.14 -26.36 -9.48
N LYS A 233 -6.59 -26.21 -10.73
CA LYS A 233 -6.29 -27.18 -11.79
C LYS A 233 -4.78 -27.30 -11.99
N LEU A 234 -4.05 -26.19 -12.08
CA LEU A 234 -2.60 -26.19 -12.23
C LEU A 234 -1.92 -26.91 -11.06
N ALA A 235 -2.34 -26.67 -9.83
CA ALA A 235 -1.79 -27.37 -8.65
C ALA A 235 -1.96 -28.88 -8.76
N LYS A 236 -3.12 -29.36 -9.22
CA LYS A 236 -3.40 -30.77 -9.48
C LYS A 236 -2.55 -31.33 -10.63
N ASP A 237 -2.50 -30.62 -11.76
CA ASP A 237 -1.71 -31.04 -12.94
C ASP A 237 -0.21 -31.18 -12.61
N LEU A 238 0.29 -30.43 -11.63
CA LEU A 238 1.67 -30.50 -11.12
C LEU A 238 1.85 -31.48 -9.95
N GLY A 239 0.79 -32.19 -9.51
CA GLY A 239 0.83 -33.13 -8.39
C GLY A 239 1.03 -32.50 -7.01
N ALA A 240 0.75 -31.19 -6.88
CA ALA A 240 0.98 -30.43 -5.65
C ALA A 240 -0.32 -30.09 -4.88
N GLU A 241 -1.48 -30.63 -5.27
CA GLU A 241 -2.78 -30.28 -4.70
C GLU A 241 -2.90 -30.59 -3.20
N ASN A 242 -2.19 -31.59 -2.69
CA ASN A 242 -2.20 -31.94 -1.26
C ASN A 242 -1.33 -31.00 -0.41
N ASN A 243 -0.46 -30.22 -1.04
CA ASN A 243 0.47 -29.30 -0.41
C ASN A 243 0.04 -27.83 -0.55
N ILE A 244 -0.89 -27.52 -1.46
CA ILE A 244 -1.35 -26.17 -1.73
C ILE A 244 -2.74 -25.93 -1.16
N ILE A 245 -2.86 -25.01 -0.20
CA ILE A 245 -4.07 -24.71 0.54
C ILE A 245 -4.66 -23.39 0.06
N PHE A 246 -5.76 -23.43 -0.69
CA PHE A 246 -6.51 -22.24 -1.11
C PHE A 246 -7.50 -21.85 -0.01
N THR A 247 -7.17 -20.89 0.81
CA THR A 247 -7.99 -20.46 1.95
C THR A 247 -9.19 -19.59 1.57
N GLY A 248 -9.18 -19.03 0.35
CA GLY A 248 -10.08 -17.93 0.00
C GLY A 248 -9.69 -16.62 0.72
N LYS A 249 -10.61 -15.67 0.75
CA LYS A 249 -10.42 -14.40 1.44
C LYS A 249 -10.55 -14.61 2.95
N LEU A 250 -9.48 -14.35 3.69
CA LEU A 250 -9.43 -14.42 5.15
C LEU A 250 -9.69 -13.04 5.81
N GLY A 251 -10.15 -13.08 7.06
CA GLY A 251 -10.04 -11.93 7.95
C GLY A 251 -8.57 -11.63 8.27
N HIS A 252 -8.26 -10.38 8.60
CA HIS A 252 -6.88 -9.90 8.75
C HIS A 252 -6.09 -10.67 9.83
N ASP A 253 -6.73 -10.99 10.97
CA ASP A 253 -6.07 -11.74 12.05
C ASP A 253 -5.61 -13.14 11.61
N LYS A 254 -6.46 -13.89 10.88
CA LYS A 254 -6.10 -15.21 10.36
C LYS A 254 -5.00 -15.12 9.29
N LEU A 255 -5.01 -14.06 8.47
CA LEU A 255 -3.96 -13.81 7.50
C LEU A 255 -2.62 -13.58 8.19
N ILE A 256 -2.59 -12.75 9.25
CA ILE A 256 -1.41 -12.47 10.05
C ILE A 256 -0.86 -13.77 10.67
N GLU A 257 -1.71 -14.63 11.23
CA GLU A 257 -1.28 -15.89 11.86
C GLU A 257 -0.60 -16.85 10.88
N ILE A 258 -1.12 -16.98 9.66
CA ILE A 258 -0.49 -17.81 8.62
C ILE A 258 0.82 -17.16 8.17
N LEU A 259 0.80 -15.86 7.88
CA LEU A 259 1.94 -15.16 7.32
C LEU A 259 3.13 -15.11 8.29
N LYS A 260 2.88 -14.89 9.59
CA LYS A 260 3.95 -14.83 10.60
C LYS A 260 4.68 -16.17 10.79
N LYS A 261 3.99 -17.27 10.54
CA LYS A 261 4.55 -18.63 10.63
C LYS A 261 5.20 -19.10 9.33
N SER A 262 5.02 -18.38 8.24
CA SER A 262 5.58 -18.75 6.94
C SER A 262 7.06 -18.42 6.85
N ILE A 263 7.83 -19.30 6.18
CA ILE A 263 9.24 -19.13 5.82
C ILE A 263 9.41 -17.86 4.99
N ALA A 264 8.54 -17.69 3.99
CA ALA A 264 8.52 -16.50 3.15
C ALA A 264 7.13 -16.24 2.55
N MET A 265 6.90 -14.97 2.19
CA MET A 265 5.80 -14.58 1.31
C MET A 265 6.26 -14.55 -0.14
N LEU A 266 5.52 -15.24 -1.02
CA LEU A 266 5.79 -15.33 -2.45
C LEU A 266 4.98 -14.27 -3.20
N VAL A 267 5.66 -13.49 -4.03
CA VAL A 267 5.07 -12.44 -4.85
C VAL A 267 5.61 -12.50 -6.26
N TYR A 268 4.73 -12.69 -7.23
CA TYR A 268 5.09 -12.55 -8.65
C TYR A 268 4.12 -11.57 -9.29
N THR A 269 4.59 -10.42 -9.75
CA THR A 269 3.69 -9.40 -10.27
C THR A 269 4.30 -8.63 -11.44
N GLU A 270 3.48 -8.28 -12.43
CA GLU A 270 3.86 -7.42 -13.56
C GLU A 270 3.57 -5.94 -13.29
N LYS A 271 2.72 -5.64 -12.32
CA LYS A 271 2.23 -4.28 -12.16
C LYS A 271 1.68 -4.05 -10.76
N ASP A 272 2.53 -3.58 -9.91
CA ASP A 272 2.17 -3.05 -8.60
C ASP A 272 3.02 -1.82 -8.28
N ASN A 273 2.53 -1.00 -7.38
CA ASN A 273 3.29 0.11 -6.85
C ASN A 273 3.84 -0.29 -5.46
N ASN A 274 3.33 0.25 -4.39
CA ASN A 274 3.72 -0.15 -3.04
C ASN A 274 2.72 -1.20 -2.51
N MET A 275 3.21 -2.40 -2.23
CA MET A 275 2.37 -3.50 -1.75
C MET A 275 2.34 -3.54 -0.22
N VAL A 276 1.19 -3.25 0.37
CA VAL A 276 1.00 -3.27 1.83
C VAL A 276 1.27 -4.66 2.40
N SER A 277 0.87 -5.74 1.71
CA SER A 277 1.13 -7.11 2.15
C SER A 277 2.63 -7.43 2.30
N ILE A 278 3.50 -6.80 1.50
CA ILE A 278 4.96 -6.90 1.65
C ILE A 278 5.40 -6.22 2.96
N VAL A 279 4.88 -5.04 3.24
CA VAL A 279 5.19 -4.32 4.49
C VAL A 279 4.75 -5.12 5.71
N GLU A 280 3.55 -5.70 5.66
CA GLU A 280 3.00 -6.59 6.70
C GLU A 280 3.85 -7.84 6.90
N SER A 281 4.29 -8.48 5.81
CA SER A 281 5.17 -9.65 5.86
C SER A 281 6.48 -9.35 6.59
N ILE A 282 7.15 -8.26 6.21
CA ILE A 282 8.41 -7.84 6.84
C ILE A 282 8.17 -7.45 8.30
N ALA A 283 7.03 -6.82 8.61
CA ALA A 283 6.64 -6.50 9.98
C ALA A 283 6.47 -7.74 10.87
N LEU A 284 6.10 -8.88 10.30
CA LEU A 284 5.99 -10.18 10.98
C LEU A 284 7.32 -10.96 11.03
N ALA A 285 8.41 -10.36 10.58
CA ALA A 285 9.70 -11.01 10.37
C ALA A 285 9.61 -12.17 9.35
N THR A 286 8.75 -12.04 8.36
CA THR A 286 8.60 -13.02 7.26
C THR A 286 9.23 -12.44 6.00
N PRO A 287 10.36 -13.01 5.53
CA PRO A 287 11.03 -12.60 4.31
C PRO A 287 10.12 -12.63 3.08
N VAL A 288 10.49 -11.88 2.05
CA VAL A 288 9.68 -11.79 0.82
C VAL A 288 10.53 -12.15 -0.39
N ILE A 289 10.00 -13.02 -1.25
CA ILE A 289 10.54 -13.18 -2.59
C ILE A 289 9.63 -12.51 -3.60
N THR A 290 10.20 -11.65 -4.45
CA THR A 290 9.42 -10.83 -5.39
C THR A 290 10.18 -10.52 -6.69
N THR A 291 9.44 -10.07 -7.71
CA THR A 291 10.01 -9.42 -8.89
C THR A 291 10.52 -8.01 -8.54
N ASP A 292 11.23 -7.34 -9.43
CA ASP A 292 11.72 -5.96 -9.26
C ASP A 292 10.63 -4.89 -9.48
N ILE A 293 9.42 -5.31 -9.78
CA ILE A 293 8.30 -4.43 -10.16
C ILE A 293 7.74 -3.59 -8.98
N PRO A 294 7.45 -4.18 -7.79
CA PRO A 294 6.94 -3.37 -6.68
C PRO A 294 8.01 -2.40 -6.18
N TYR A 295 7.60 -1.20 -5.77
CA TYR A 295 8.50 -0.25 -5.09
C TYR A 295 9.25 -0.90 -3.91
N ASN A 296 8.57 -1.78 -3.18
CA ASN A 296 9.14 -2.53 -2.06
C ASN A 296 10.40 -3.33 -2.45
N ALA A 297 10.54 -3.76 -3.71
CA ALA A 297 11.69 -4.52 -4.19
C ALA A 297 13.02 -3.77 -3.97
N GLY A 298 13.00 -2.44 -4.06
CA GLY A 298 14.18 -1.61 -3.86
C GLY A 298 14.80 -1.80 -2.47
N TYR A 299 14.02 -1.64 -1.41
CA TYR A 299 14.51 -1.80 -0.05
C TYR A 299 14.65 -3.28 0.37
N ILE A 300 13.83 -4.20 -0.20
CA ILE A 300 14.01 -5.64 0.03
C ILE A 300 15.42 -6.05 -0.40
N LYS A 301 15.85 -5.61 -1.59
CA LYS A 301 17.18 -5.90 -2.11
C LYS A 301 18.29 -5.22 -1.31
N ALA A 302 18.13 -3.92 -1.03
CA ALA A 302 19.14 -3.12 -0.32
C ALA A 302 19.39 -3.62 1.09
N GLU A 303 18.34 -3.99 1.82
CA GLU A 303 18.37 -4.39 3.23
C GLU A 303 18.38 -5.92 3.40
N LYS A 304 18.44 -6.68 2.31
CA LYS A 304 18.37 -8.15 2.31
C LYS A 304 17.20 -8.71 3.11
N LEU A 305 15.99 -8.18 2.86
CA LEU A 305 14.76 -8.62 3.55
C LEU A 305 14.11 -9.82 2.85
N GLY A 306 14.80 -10.39 1.88
CA GLY A 306 14.36 -11.47 1.05
C GLY A 306 15.08 -11.46 -0.30
N ILE A 307 14.46 -12.02 -1.33
CA ILE A 307 15.05 -12.18 -2.65
C ILE A 307 14.27 -11.36 -3.69
N VAL A 308 14.98 -10.61 -4.53
CA VAL A 308 14.40 -9.86 -5.65
C VAL A 308 15.00 -10.39 -6.96
N SER A 309 14.17 -11.03 -7.77
CA SER A 309 14.55 -11.56 -9.08
C SER A 309 13.31 -11.68 -9.96
N ASN A 310 13.43 -11.35 -11.26
CA ASN A 310 12.31 -11.51 -12.20
C ASN A 310 12.09 -12.96 -12.62
N ASN A 311 13.05 -13.85 -12.32
CA ASN A 311 13.01 -15.26 -12.65
C ASN A 311 13.34 -16.13 -11.43
N TRP A 312 12.84 -15.73 -10.23
CA TRP A 312 13.05 -16.53 -9.04
C TRP A 312 12.38 -17.92 -9.17
N ASN A 313 12.95 -18.91 -8.52
CA ASN A 313 12.60 -20.32 -8.69
C ASN A 313 12.70 -21.11 -7.38
N GLU A 314 12.63 -22.43 -7.48
CA GLU A 314 12.71 -23.38 -6.35
C GLU A 314 14.02 -23.27 -5.56
N ASP A 315 15.13 -22.95 -6.22
CA ASP A 315 16.43 -22.79 -5.55
C ASP A 315 16.46 -21.55 -4.66
N ASP A 316 15.74 -20.50 -5.06
CA ASP A 316 15.58 -19.30 -4.25
C ASP A 316 14.64 -19.54 -3.05
N LEU A 317 13.60 -20.39 -3.19
CA LEU A 317 12.80 -20.86 -2.06
C LEU A 317 13.66 -21.63 -1.05
N ARG A 318 14.55 -22.50 -1.54
CA ARG A 318 15.49 -23.24 -0.70
C ARG A 318 16.42 -22.33 0.09
N LYS A 319 16.97 -21.28 -0.54
CA LYS A 319 17.79 -20.27 0.16
C LYS A 319 17.06 -19.62 1.31
N LEU A 320 15.79 -19.23 1.12
CA LEU A 320 14.96 -18.65 2.17
C LEU A 320 14.67 -19.64 3.30
N ALA A 321 14.45 -20.92 2.96
CA ALA A 321 14.14 -21.96 3.93
C ALA A 321 15.36 -22.37 4.79
N THR A 322 16.57 -22.10 4.34
CA THR A 322 17.81 -22.56 4.99
C THR A 322 18.65 -21.45 5.61
N SER A 323 18.17 -20.20 5.59
CA SER A 323 18.93 -19.06 6.09
C SER A 323 18.10 -18.16 7.00
N ASP A 324 18.55 -18.01 8.24
CA ASP A 324 17.97 -17.07 9.20
C ASP A 324 18.39 -15.61 8.95
N GLU A 325 19.31 -15.35 8.01
CA GLU A 325 19.79 -14.00 7.71
C GLU A 325 18.62 -13.08 7.35
N TYR A 326 17.73 -13.53 6.47
CA TYR A 326 16.60 -12.74 6.00
C TYR A 326 15.58 -12.42 7.10
N ILE A 327 15.33 -13.39 7.99
CA ILE A 327 14.44 -13.20 9.16
C ILE A 327 15.04 -12.14 10.09
N ASN A 328 16.35 -12.25 10.40
CA ASN A 328 17.06 -11.29 11.26
C ASN A 328 17.06 -9.89 10.65
N ASN A 329 17.26 -9.77 9.35
CA ASN A 329 17.21 -8.49 8.66
C ASN A 329 15.80 -7.88 8.70
N CYS A 330 14.74 -8.68 8.50
CA CYS A 330 13.36 -8.24 8.68
C CYS A 330 13.11 -7.71 10.11
N MET A 331 13.59 -8.43 11.13
CA MET A 331 13.51 -8.00 12.53
C MET A 331 14.16 -6.63 12.75
N ASN A 332 15.35 -6.42 12.20
CA ASN A 332 16.10 -5.16 12.35
C ASN A 332 15.43 -4.01 11.57
N TYR A 333 14.81 -4.31 10.42
CA TYR A 333 14.18 -3.32 9.56
C TYR A 333 12.83 -2.83 10.10
N ARG A 334 12.18 -3.58 11.00
CA ARG A 334 10.87 -3.25 11.57
C ARG A 334 10.76 -1.82 12.10
N LYS A 335 11.82 -1.22 12.62
CA LYS A 335 11.84 0.16 13.16
C LYS A 335 11.48 1.25 12.13
N TYR A 336 11.58 0.95 10.84
CA TYR A 336 11.26 1.87 9.74
C TYR A 336 9.84 1.69 9.17
N LEU A 337 9.12 0.64 9.61
CA LEU A 337 7.77 0.31 9.13
C LEU A 337 6.63 1.01 9.87
N PRO A 338 6.77 1.43 11.15
CA PRO A 338 5.65 2.00 11.88
C PRO A 338 5.06 3.24 11.19
N THR A 339 3.73 3.36 11.23
CA THR A 339 3.03 4.56 10.75
C THR A 339 3.47 5.80 11.54
N GLU A 340 3.87 5.65 12.80
CA GLU A 340 4.46 6.71 13.64
C GLU A 340 5.78 7.25 13.07
N TYR A 341 6.61 6.38 12.49
CA TYR A 341 7.82 6.80 11.78
C TYR A 341 7.46 7.60 10.52
N LYS A 342 6.43 7.19 9.78
CA LYS A 342 5.96 7.94 8.60
C LYS A 342 5.37 9.29 8.99
N ALA A 343 4.59 9.37 10.06
CA ALA A 343 4.08 10.64 10.59
C ALA A 343 5.22 11.61 10.98
N GLU A 344 6.28 11.09 11.62
CA GLU A 344 7.47 11.87 11.95
C GLU A 344 8.17 12.39 10.69
N GLN A 345 8.31 11.57 9.65
CA GLN A 345 8.86 12.01 8.36
C GLN A 345 8.05 13.17 7.75
N PHE A 346 6.72 13.13 7.81
CA PHE A 346 5.88 14.24 7.35
C PHE A 346 6.14 15.53 8.12
N LEU A 347 6.28 15.45 9.44
CA LEU A 347 6.56 16.60 10.29
C LEU A 347 7.96 17.19 9.98
N LYS A 348 8.98 16.34 9.82
CA LYS A 348 10.35 16.74 9.43
C LYS A 348 10.39 17.41 8.07
N VAL A 349 9.78 16.80 7.06
CA VAL A 349 9.74 17.36 5.69
C VAL A 349 9.02 18.72 5.66
N LYS A 350 8.08 18.93 6.59
CA LYS A 350 7.38 20.21 6.74
C LYS A 350 8.13 21.20 7.61
N GLY A 351 9.16 20.78 8.34
CA GLY A 351 9.92 21.63 9.27
C GLY A 351 9.13 21.99 10.54
N LEU A 352 8.32 21.05 11.03
CA LEU A 352 7.53 21.18 12.27
C LEU A 352 8.22 20.51 13.47
N ILE A 353 9.23 19.69 13.22
CA ILE A 353 10.15 19.08 14.19
C ILE A 353 11.55 18.97 13.56
#